data_372cfb27cbc13129c2866ccfb4fdb5b3
#
_entry.id   372cfb27cbc13129c2866ccfb4fdb5b3
#
_cell.length_a   1.000
_cell.length_b   1.000
_cell.length_c   1.000
_cell.angle_alpha   90.00
_cell.angle_beta   90.00
_cell.angle_gamma   90.00
#
_symmetry.space_group_name_H-M   'P 1'
#
loop_
_entity.id
_entity.type
_entity.pdbx_description
1 polymer ?
#
loop_
_entity_poly.entity_id
_entity_poly.type
_entity_poly.pdbx_seq_one_letter_code
_entity_poly.pdbx_strand_id
1 'polypeptide(L)'
;MRKLYVLLGLVTVVCLLAWGRLRQSEEKTTNLPIAVLVGKQSGYLLTPPEFVAQPFIRRIEWSPDGNYAVLFQTVLRTETPTLADAVMCHRVLLWSRRTRRLSVLWESAQVDRDMNPRTDFTVAFFGKSPACLFAVQVVDAEQGERFWTVAYAAFTGRVATLGRFDEAVYFLTPPADPQAYLVTSTPSQTEMVYLTVTPTGELQKPRPIVEKAAGLMLVHLRERPSWFEDGLQLVLPHLVLPEHGELSTEPSTRGSEEERIAYMLWNPRTNEASAIRSREVRFYKSASATALDTRTARHALHYADNPAETAATWLYEGDRAVLVASDSALAEVAPQGDAILYMAHGAAFYREIRHTSADTMRAIQDRAERERYMRQANQIAKAILMYAIDYDEMFPPNFGDESVAQLLMPYLQDINVFEVNGAFAFRYQMDGQWIGNISNLVETVVGYLELPNGRVVIYADGHVKWQPYR
;
A
#
# COMPACT_ATOMS: atom_id res chain seq x y z
N MET A 1 16.81 25.75 34.48
CA MET A 1 16.67 25.74 33.02
C MET A 1 17.82 25.02 32.29
N ARG A 2 19.10 25.34 32.49
CA ARG A 2 20.23 24.62 31.83
C ARG A 2 20.22 23.07 31.98
N LYS A 3 19.85 22.53 33.14
CA LYS A 3 19.80 21.07 33.40
C LYS A 3 18.67 20.37 32.59
N LEU A 4 17.58 21.07 32.27
CA LEU A 4 16.46 20.52 31.51
C LEU A 4 16.82 20.38 30.02
N TYR A 5 17.57 21.34 29.47
CA TYR A 5 18.04 21.27 28.07
C TYR A 5 19.08 20.17 27.85
N VAL A 6 19.93 19.91 28.83
CA VAL A 6 20.90 18.80 28.75
C VAL A 6 20.18 17.46 28.81
N LEU A 7 19.14 17.33 29.64
CA LEU A 7 18.34 16.09 29.71
C LEU A 7 17.54 15.85 28.41
N LEU A 8 16.91 16.89 27.83
CA LEU A 8 16.21 16.78 26.53
C LEU A 8 17.18 16.43 25.40
N GLY A 9 18.35 17.06 25.36
CA GLY A 9 19.39 16.73 24.37
C GLY A 9 19.86 15.28 24.49
N LEU A 10 20.03 14.77 25.71
CA LEU A 10 20.45 13.37 25.93
C LEU A 10 19.35 12.37 25.51
N VAL A 11 18.09 12.66 25.82
CA VAL A 11 16.95 11.83 25.39
C VAL A 11 16.83 11.80 23.86
N THR A 12 17.01 12.95 23.19
CA THR A 12 16.97 13.01 21.73
C THR A 12 18.11 12.21 21.09
N VAL A 13 19.32 12.31 21.65
CA VAL A 13 20.48 11.53 21.17
C VAL A 13 20.29 10.03 21.42
N VAL A 14 19.75 9.64 22.57
CA VAL A 14 19.44 8.24 22.88
C VAL A 14 18.36 7.69 21.97
N CYS A 15 17.31 8.48 21.68
CA CYS A 15 16.26 8.08 20.73
C CYS A 15 16.81 7.97 19.30
N LEU A 16 17.69 8.87 18.86
CA LEU A 16 18.33 8.79 17.54
C LEU A 16 19.29 7.60 17.44
N LEU A 17 20.04 7.31 18.50
CA LEU A 17 20.93 6.13 18.55
C LEU A 17 20.15 4.82 18.64
N ALA A 18 19.05 4.78 19.39
CA ALA A 18 18.14 3.64 19.42
C ALA A 18 17.46 3.42 18.07
N TRP A 19 17.03 4.51 17.43
CA TRP A 19 16.44 4.45 16.08
C TRP A 19 17.45 4.02 15.00
N GLY A 20 18.69 4.52 15.08
CA GLY A 20 19.79 4.08 14.21
C GLY A 20 20.16 2.61 14.41
N ARG A 21 20.12 2.10 15.66
CA ARG A 21 20.36 0.67 15.95
C ARG A 21 19.19 -0.22 15.53
N LEU A 22 17.94 0.20 15.71
CA LEU A 22 16.76 -0.48 15.18
C LEU A 22 16.82 -0.56 13.65
N ARG A 23 17.16 0.54 12.99
CA ARG A 23 17.34 0.57 11.52
C ARG A 23 18.47 -0.36 11.05
N GLN A 24 19.62 -0.40 11.74
CA GLN A 24 20.72 -1.31 11.40
C GLN A 24 20.40 -2.79 11.70
N SER A 25 19.56 -3.07 12.70
CA SER A 25 19.12 -4.45 12.97
C SER A 25 18.09 -4.93 11.94
N GLU A 26 17.22 -4.05 11.45
CA GLU A 26 16.30 -4.34 10.35
C GLU A 26 17.04 -4.52 9.01
N GLU A 27 18.06 -3.71 8.71
CA GLU A 27 18.85 -3.87 7.47
C GLU A 27 19.62 -5.20 7.41
N LYS A 28 20.03 -5.78 8.51
CA LYS A 28 20.74 -7.07 8.54
C LYS A 28 19.85 -8.31 8.41
N THR A 29 18.54 -8.16 8.68
CA THR A 29 17.59 -9.28 8.60
C THR A 29 16.85 -9.39 7.26
N THR A 30 17.03 -8.45 6.32
CA THR A 30 16.11 -8.25 5.19
C THR A 30 16.65 -8.54 3.80
N ASN A 31 17.69 -9.35 3.65
CA ASN A 31 18.09 -9.83 2.31
C ASN A 31 17.19 -10.96 1.76
N LEU A 32 16.15 -11.35 2.49
CA LEU A 32 15.20 -12.36 2.04
C LEU A 32 13.90 -11.73 1.56
N PRO A 33 13.33 -12.25 0.47
CA PRO A 33 11.99 -11.86 0.05
C PRO A 33 10.97 -12.23 1.13
N ILE A 34 10.21 -11.24 1.58
CA ILE A 34 9.38 -11.37 2.80
C ILE A 34 8.00 -11.96 2.51
N ALA A 35 7.56 -11.97 1.25
CA ALA A 35 6.24 -12.45 0.92
C ALA A 35 6.21 -13.16 -0.44
N VAL A 36 5.44 -14.23 -0.51
CA VAL A 36 5.39 -15.12 -1.65
C VAL A 36 3.94 -15.46 -1.96
N LEU A 37 3.53 -15.18 -3.19
CA LEU A 37 2.26 -15.61 -3.74
C LEU A 37 2.51 -16.70 -4.78
N VAL A 38 1.97 -17.90 -4.57
CA VAL A 38 2.22 -19.04 -5.45
C VAL A 38 0.97 -19.40 -6.24
N GLY A 39 1.03 -19.23 -7.56
CA GLY A 39 0.05 -19.75 -8.51
C GLY A 39 0.21 -21.24 -8.81
N LYS A 40 -0.59 -21.81 -9.71
CA LYS A 40 -0.49 -23.23 -10.10
C LYS A 40 0.80 -23.56 -10.86
N GLN A 41 1.36 -22.62 -11.62
CA GLN A 41 2.54 -22.81 -12.48
C GLN A 41 3.66 -21.79 -12.23
N SER A 42 3.41 -20.73 -11.48
CA SER A 42 4.35 -19.65 -11.23
C SER A 42 4.10 -19.01 -9.88
N GLY A 43 5.08 -18.30 -9.37
CA GLY A 43 5.00 -17.56 -8.13
C GLY A 43 5.45 -16.13 -8.28
N TYR A 44 5.02 -15.28 -7.38
CA TYR A 44 5.42 -13.89 -7.27
C TYR A 44 6.22 -13.68 -5.98
N LEU A 45 7.28 -12.93 -6.13
CA LEU A 45 8.21 -12.61 -5.07
C LEU A 45 8.19 -11.12 -4.81
N LEU A 46 7.96 -10.71 -3.57
CA LEU A 46 8.11 -9.32 -3.16
C LEU A 46 9.55 -9.06 -2.71
N THR A 47 10.21 -8.10 -3.34
CA THR A 47 11.54 -7.65 -2.88
C THR A 47 11.45 -7.00 -1.49
N PRO A 48 12.57 -6.84 -0.77
CA PRO A 48 12.61 -6.02 0.44
C PRO A 48 12.02 -4.62 0.20
N PRO A 49 11.41 -3.99 1.23
CA PRO A 49 10.87 -2.65 1.10
C PRO A 49 11.96 -1.61 0.88
N GLU A 50 11.75 -0.73 -0.11
CA GLU A 50 12.59 0.44 -0.32
C GLU A 50 11.81 1.69 0.13
N PHE A 51 12.43 2.54 0.93
CA PHE A 51 11.83 3.81 1.37
C PHE A 51 11.67 4.76 0.17
N VAL A 52 10.50 5.39 0.06
CA VAL A 52 10.16 6.33 -1.02
C VAL A 52 9.95 7.73 -0.50
N ALA A 53 9.08 7.91 0.49
CA ALA A 53 8.67 9.23 0.96
C ALA A 53 8.36 9.25 2.46
N GLN A 54 8.55 10.42 3.05
CA GLN A 54 8.19 10.78 4.42
C GLN A 54 6.67 10.61 4.68
N PRO A 55 6.24 10.61 5.96
CA PRO A 55 4.86 10.34 6.34
C PRO A 55 3.82 11.31 5.73
N PHE A 56 2.54 10.96 5.91
CA PHE A 56 1.35 11.69 5.50
C PHE A 56 1.06 11.70 3.99
N ILE A 57 1.45 10.64 3.28
CA ILE A 57 0.94 10.39 1.93
C ILE A 57 -0.55 10.03 2.05
N ARG A 58 -1.38 10.70 1.25
CA ARG A 58 -2.85 10.53 1.25
C ARG A 58 -3.34 9.75 0.03
N ARG A 59 -2.59 9.79 -1.06
CA ARG A 59 -2.93 9.12 -2.29
C ARG A 59 -1.68 8.72 -3.07
N ILE A 60 -1.78 7.61 -3.76
CA ILE A 60 -0.76 7.09 -4.68
C ILE A 60 -1.48 6.76 -5.98
N GLU A 61 -0.95 7.23 -7.11
CA GLU A 61 -1.48 6.90 -8.44
C GLU A 61 -0.32 6.60 -9.38
N TRP A 62 -0.36 5.45 -10.03
CA TRP A 62 0.65 5.06 -11.00
C TRP A 62 0.37 5.63 -12.38
N SER A 63 1.43 6.01 -13.11
CA SER A 63 1.32 6.26 -14.54
C SER A 63 0.95 4.96 -15.28
N PRO A 64 0.23 5.04 -16.41
CA PRO A 64 -0.20 3.86 -17.16
C PRO A 64 0.94 2.94 -17.61
N ASP A 65 2.13 3.50 -17.80
CA ASP A 65 3.35 2.78 -18.15
C ASP A 65 4.11 2.20 -16.95
N GLY A 66 3.63 2.46 -15.70
CA GLY A 66 4.23 1.99 -14.46
C GLY A 66 5.63 2.51 -14.17
N ASN A 67 6.12 3.51 -14.91
CA ASN A 67 7.46 4.08 -14.74
C ASN A 67 7.50 5.20 -13.70
N TYR A 68 6.35 5.80 -13.43
CA TYR A 68 6.21 6.91 -12.49
C TYR A 68 5.02 6.68 -11.57
N ALA A 69 5.08 7.30 -10.40
CA ALA A 69 3.92 7.43 -9.52
C ALA A 69 3.83 8.86 -9.02
N VAL A 70 2.60 9.37 -8.98
CA VAL A 70 2.27 10.64 -8.34
C VAL A 70 1.77 10.36 -6.94
N LEU A 71 2.37 11.02 -5.96
CA LEU A 71 1.99 10.91 -4.55
C LEU A 71 1.47 12.26 -4.08
N PHE A 72 0.35 12.24 -3.39
CA PHE A 72 -0.18 13.41 -2.71
C PHE A 72 0.17 13.35 -1.22
N GLN A 73 0.87 14.37 -0.74
CA GLN A 73 1.38 14.48 0.62
C GLN A 73 0.81 15.71 1.33
N THR A 74 0.44 15.55 2.58
CA THR A 74 0.16 16.66 3.48
C THR A 74 1.33 16.81 4.46
N VAL A 75 1.92 18.00 4.56
CA VAL A 75 3.08 18.27 5.43
C VAL A 75 2.70 19.32 6.45
N LEU A 76 3.04 19.06 7.71
CA LEU A 76 2.93 20.05 8.76
C LEU A 76 4.17 20.94 8.74
N ARG A 77 4.01 22.23 8.54
CA ARG A 77 5.07 23.23 8.69
C ARG A 77 4.86 24.03 9.96
N THR A 78 5.91 24.21 10.72
CA THR A 78 5.92 25.08 11.88
C THR A 78 6.94 26.19 11.64
N GLU A 79 6.54 27.43 11.69
CA GLU A 79 7.47 28.57 11.66
C GLU A 79 8.14 28.78 13.02
N THR A 80 7.49 28.30 14.06
CA THR A 80 8.00 28.32 15.45
C THR A 80 8.02 26.89 16.02
N PRO A 81 8.81 26.61 17.06
CA PRO A 81 8.82 25.30 17.70
C PRO A 81 7.51 24.95 18.44
N THR A 82 6.48 25.76 18.36
CA THR A 82 5.17 25.54 18.98
C THR A 82 4.18 25.00 17.95
N LEU A 83 3.46 23.93 18.29
CA LEU A 83 2.41 23.35 17.45
C LEU A 83 1.22 24.30 17.19
N ALA A 84 1.11 25.40 17.96
CA ALA A 84 0.03 26.39 17.81
C ALA A 84 0.09 27.14 16.47
N ASP A 85 1.29 27.27 15.88
CA ASP A 85 1.51 27.96 14.60
C ASP A 85 1.74 26.95 13.45
N ALA A 86 1.38 25.70 13.69
CA ALA A 86 1.55 24.66 12.68
C ALA A 86 0.52 24.85 11.54
N VAL A 87 1.02 24.79 10.34
CA VAL A 87 0.25 24.98 9.13
C VAL A 87 0.38 23.78 8.22
N MET A 88 -0.73 23.30 7.66
CA MET A 88 -0.72 22.20 6.72
C MET A 88 -0.44 22.71 5.29
N CYS A 89 0.58 22.16 4.69
CA CYS A 89 0.92 22.38 3.28
C CYS A 89 0.66 21.09 2.50
N HIS A 90 0.16 21.22 1.30
CA HIS A 90 -0.06 20.10 0.39
C HIS A 90 1.06 20.05 -0.64
N ARG A 91 1.55 18.86 -0.93
CA ARG A 91 2.57 18.61 -1.94
C ARG A 91 2.12 17.55 -2.92
N VAL A 92 2.40 17.78 -4.17
CA VAL A 92 2.32 16.77 -5.22
C VAL A 92 3.74 16.34 -5.55
N LEU A 93 4.04 15.07 -5.35
CA LEU A 93 5.35 14.49 -5.53
C LEU A 93 5.33 13.55 -6.74
N LEU A 94 6.41 13.54 -7.49
CA LEU A 94 6.66 12.57 -8.55
C LEU A 94 7.78 11.63 -8.13
N TRP A 95 7.49 10.36 -8.09
CA TRP A 95 8.48 9.32 -7.91
C TRP A 95 8.78 8.61 -9.23
N SER A 96 10.05 8.43 -9.55
CA SER A 96 10.51 7.72 -10.75
C SER A 96 11.01 6.34 -10.37
N ARG A 97 10.37 5.30 -10.90
CA ARG A 97 10.73 3.92 -10.67
C ARG A 97 12.16 3.61 -11.14
N ARG A 98 12.55 4.12 -12.31
CA ARG A 98 13.85 3.85 -12.90
C ARG A 98 15.01 4.46 -12.11
N THR A 99 14.86 5.71 -11.66
CA THR A 99 15.91 6.44 -10.97
C THR A 99 15.84 6.35 -9.46
N ARG A 100 14.75 5.81 -8.90
CA ARG A 100 14.42 5.77 -7.46
C ARG A 100 14.42 7.16 -6.81
N ARG A 101 14.17 8.20 -7.60
CA ARG A 101 14.19 9.59 -7.13
C ARG A 101 12.77 10.11 -6.95
N LEU A 102 12.61 10.86 -5.88
CA LEU A 102 11.41 11.62 -5.56
C LEU A 102 11.69 13.09 -5.84
N SER A 103 10.77 13.79 -6.51
CA SER A 103 10.82 15.23 -6.76
C SER A 103 9.49 15.87 -6.40
N VAL A 104 9.53 17.12 -5.93
CA VAL A 104 8.33 17.91 -5.68
C VAL A 104 7.90 18.54 -7.01
N LEU A 105 6.69 18.22 -7.47
CA LEU A 105 6.08 18.85 -8.63
C LEU A 105 5.43 20.17 -8.24
N TRP A 106 4.71 20.17 -7.13
CA TRP A 106 3.95 21.33 -6.67
C TRP A 106 3.82 21.33 -5.15
N GLU A 107 3.76 22.52 -4.60
CA GLU A 107 3.51 22.74 -3.18
C GLU A 107 2.55 23.93 -3.01
N SER A 108 1.57 23.80 -2.11
CA SER A 108 0.66 24.90 -1.81
C SER A 108 1.43 26.02 -1.09
N ALA A 109 1.26 27.25 -1.60
CA ALA A 109 1.71 28.45 -0.89
C ALA A 109 0.80 28.80 0.29
N GLN A 110 -0.42 28.28 0.29
CA GLN A 110 -1.45 28.55 1.27
C GLN A 110 -1.60 27.41 2.26
N VAL A 111 -1.99 27.79 3.43
CA VAL A 111 -1.96 27.05 4.65
C VAL A 111 -3.37 26.80 5.11
N ASP A 112 -3.78 25.55 5.17
CA ASP A 112 -5.02 25.17 5.82
C ASP A 112 -4.82 25.17 7.34
N ARG A 113 -5.49 26.07 8.06
CA ARG A 113 -5.52 26.09 9.53
C ARG A 113 -6.50 25.07 10.09
N ASP A 114 -7.43 24.59 9.27
CA ASP A 114 -8.37 23.56 9.67
C ASP A 114 -7.67 22.20 9.60
N MET A 115 -7.38 21.63 10.76
CA MET A 115 -6.71 20.33 10.91
C MET A 115 -7.56 19.14 10.40
N ASN A 116 -8.70 19.40 9.75
CA ASN A 116 -9.54 18.36 9.18
C ASN A 116 -9.18 18.11 7.70
N PRO A 117 -8.39 17.08 7.38
CA PRO A 117 -7.77 16.91 6.07
C PRO A 117 -8.73 16.28 5.06
N ARG A 118 -9.87 16.87 4.80
CA ARG A 118 -10.72 16.54 3.65
C ARG A 118 -10.26 17.32 2.41
N THR A 119 -8.97 17.33 2.17
CA THR A 119 -8.42 17.89 0.94
C THR A 119 -8.58 16.84 -0.15
N ASP A 120 -9.41 17.13 -1.11
CA ASP A 120 -9.59 16.28 -2.27
C ASP A 120 -8.44 16.48 -3.25
N PHE A 121 -7.99 15.40 -3.82
CA PHE A 121 -6.94 15.34 -4.83
C PHE A 121 -7.36 14.44 -5.96
N THR A 122 -7.13 14.87 -7.18
CA THR A 122 -7.31 14.04 -8.36
C THR A 122 -6.14 14.19 -9.32
N VAL A 123 -5.80 13.11 -10.03
CA VAL A 123 -4.73 13.10 -11.02
C VAL A 123 -5.15 12.27 -12.22
N ALA A 124 -4.69 12.66 -13.39
CA ALA A 124 -4.88 11.96 -14.64
C ALA A 124 -3.61 12.00 -15.47
N PHE A 125 -3.27 10.89 -16.10
CA PHE A 125 -2.07 10.75 -16.93
C PHE A 125 -2.45 10.84 -18.41
N PHE A 126 -1.59 11.45 -19.19
CA PHE A 126 -1.72 11.52 -20.65
C PHE A 126 -1.20 10.23 -21.29
N GLY A 127 -1.99 9.18 -21.36
CA GLY A 127 -1.68 7.96 -22.06
C GLY A 127 -0.19 7.56 -22.04
N LYS A 128 0.51 7.74 -23.17
CA LYS A 128 1.94 7.43 -23.31
C LYS A 128 2.88 8.62 -23.02
N SER A 129 2.35 9.81 -22.81
CA SER A 129 3.18 10.99 -22.56
C SER A 129 3.65 11.02 -21.10
N PRO A 130 4.92 11.37 -20.84
CA PRO A 130 5.45 11.48 -19.48
C PRO A 130 4.98 12.79 -18.81
N ALA A 131 3.67 12.92 -18.64
CA ALA A 131 3.02 14.10 -18.06
C ALA A 131 1.71 13.70 -17.38
N CYS A 132 1.25 14.52 -16.44
CA CYS A 132 -0.05 14.38 -15.80
C CYS A 132 -0.73 15.73 -15.61
N LEU A 133 -2.05 15.67 -15.43
CA LEU A 133 -2.85 16.71 -14.83
C LEU A 133 -3.09 16.33 -13.38
N PHE A 134 -3.08 17.31 -12.51
CA PHE A 134 -3.56 17.12 -11.15
C PHE A 134 -4.39 18.31 -10.70
N ALA A 135 -5.33 18.06 -9.82
CA ALA A 135 -6.10 19.10 -9.14
C ALA A 135 -6.04 18.85 -7.63
N VAL A 136 -5.79 19.93 -6.90
CA VAL A 136 -5.74 19.93 -5.44
C VAL A 136 -6.77 20.93 -4.94
N GLN A 137 -7.64 20.49 -4.04
CA GLN A 137 -8.53 21.40 -3.34
C GLN A 137 -7.72 22.14 -2.26
N VAL A 138 -7.80 23.45 -2.27
CA VAL A 138 -7.10 24.33 -1.34
C VAL A 138 -8.11 25.25 -0.67
N VAL A 139 -7.88 25.57 0.60
CA VAL A 139 -8.68 26.58 1.33
C VAL A 139 -7.98 27.91 1.25
N ASP A 140 -8.70 28.96 0.87
CA ASP A 140 -8.19 30.31 0.93
C ASP A 140 -8.05 30.74 2.40
N ALA A 141 -6.84 31.09 2.81
CA ALA A 141 -6.54 31.41 4.21
C ALA A 141 -7.20 32.71 4.69
N GLU A 142 -7.54 33.61 3.76
CA GLU A 142 -8.17 34.92 4.10
C GLU A 142 -9.69 34.85 4.09
N GLN A 143 -10.24 34.11 3.13
CA GLN A 143 -11.68 34.07 2.90
C GLN A 143 -12.35 32.79 3.42
N GLY A 144 -11.58 31.76 3.72
CA GLY A 144 -12.08 30.43 4.13
C GLY A 144 -12.79 29.68 3.01
N GLU A 145 -12.76 30.20 1.80
CA GLU A 145 -13.36 29.57 0.63
C GLU A 145 -12.51 28.43 0.08
N ARG A 146 -13.16 27.39 -0.41
CA ARG A 146 -12.51 26.25 -1.04
C ARG A 146 -12.48 26.44 -2.55
N PHE A 147 -11.34 26.14 -3.15
CA PHE A 147 -11.19 26.14 -4.60
C PHE A 147 -10.24 25.03 -5.04
N TRP A 148 -10.32 24.66 -6.30
CA TRP A 148 -9.43 23.70 -6.93
C TRP A 148 -8.34 24.43 -7.70
N THR A 149 -7.08 24.12 -7.40
CA THR A 149 -5.95 24.50 -8.23
C THR A 149 -5.66 23.37 -9.20
N VAL A 150 -5.76 23.62 -10.49
CA VAL A 150 -5.45 22.66 -11.55
C VAL A 150 -4.10 23.00 -12.15
N ALA A 151 -3.25 21.98 -12.28
CA ALA A 151 -1.95 22.13 -12.90
C ALA A 151 -1.62 20.98 -13.85
N TYR A 152 -0.81 21.29 -14.83
CA TYR A 152 -0.12 20.36 -15.72
C TYR A 152 1.30 20.17 -15.23
N ALA A 153 1.79 18.94 -15.21
CA ALA A 153 3.17 18.62 -14.89
C ALA A 153 3.77 17.67 -15.92
N ALA A 154 4.79 18.11 -16.61
CA ALA A 154 5.67 17.23 -17.36
C ALA A 154 6.71 16.59 -16.43
N PHE A 155 6.97 15.30 -16.58
CA PHE A 155 7.89 14.56 -15.69
C PHE A 155 9.37 14.95 -15.88
N THR A 156 9.63 15.83 -16.85
CA THR A 156 10.93 16.50 -17.04
C THR A 156 11.15 17.68 -16.08
N GLY A 157 10.14 18.01 -15.25
CA GLY A 157 10.21 19.06 -14.24
C GLY A 157 9.45 20.36 -14.57
N ARG A 158 8.86 20.48 -15.79
CA ARG A 158 8.03 21.65 -16.12
C ARG A 158 6.66 21.49 -15.46
N VAL A 159 6.25 22.46 -14.66
CA VAL A 159 4.91 22.55 -14.07
C VAL A 159 4.28 23.89 -14.50
N ALA A 160 3.00 23.84 -14.88
CA ALA A 160 2.23 25.03 -15.25
C ALA A 160 0.86 24.98 -14.57
N THR A 161 0.52 25.98 -13.80
CA THR A 161 -0.84 26.16 -13.27
C THR A 161 -1.76 26.53 -14.43
N LEU A 162 -2.84 25.76 -14.62
CA LEU A 162 -3.80 25.95 -15.68
C LEU A 162 -4.96 26.86 -15.27
N GLY A 163 -5.33 26.85 -13.99
CA GLY A 163 -6.39 27.69 -13.47
C GLY A 163 -6.79 27.39 -12.04
N ARG A 164 -7.69 28.23 -11.53
CA ARG A 164 -8.42 28.09 -10.28
C ARG A 164 -9.89 27.87 -10.62
N PHE A 165 -10.52 26.90 -9.96
CA PHE A 165 -11.92 26.53 -10.15
C PHE A 165 -12.59 26.44 -8.78
N ASP A 166 -13.74 27.10 -8.65
CA ASP A 166 -14.48 27.12 -7.39
C ASP A 166 -15.35 25.85 -7.22
N GLU A 167 -15.68 25.19 -8.34
CA GLU A 167 -16.45 23.96 -8.37
C GLU A 167 -15.56 22.72 -8.52
N ALA A 168 -16.14 21.56 -8.21
CA ALA A 168 -15.46 20.28 -8.32
C ALA A 168 -14.91 20.03 -9.73
N VAL A 169 -13.68 19.53 -9.79
CA VAL A 169 -12.95 19.25 -11.02
C VAL A 169 -12.76 17.76 -11.18
N TYR A 170 -13.04 17.27 -12.38
CA TYR A 170 -12.84 15.86 -12.77
C TYR A 170 -12.01 15.79 -14.02
N PHE A 171 -11.18 14.73 -14.12
CA PHE A 171 -10.39 14.48 -15.31
C PHE A 171 -10.91 13.26 -16.06
N LEU A 172 -11.00 13.38 -17.36
CA LEU A 172 -11.26 12.28 -18.28
C LEU A 172 -10.04 12.09 -19.17
N THR A 173 -9.50 10.88 -19.18
CA THR A 173 -8.38 10.49 -20.04
C THR A 173 -8.79 9.24 -20.82
N PRO A 174 -9.36 9.40 -22.01
CA PRO A 174 -9.72 8.27 -22.84
C PRO A 174 -8.48 7.41 -23.15
N PRO A 175 -8.54 6.10 -23.01
CA PRO A 175 -7.36 5.23 -23.18
C PRO A 175 -6.68 5.33 -24.56
N ALA A 176 -7.46 5.64 -25.59
CA ALA A 176 -6.98 5.74 -26.98
C ALA A 176 -6.75 7.18 -27.46
N ASP A 177 -7.03 8.19 -26.63
CA ASP A 177 -6.84 9.60 -26.97
C ASP A 177 -5.61 10.16 -26.23
N PRO A 178 -4.67 10.85 -26.92
CA PRO A 178 -3.55 11.53 -26.24
C PRO A 178 -3.97 12.78 -25.46
N GLN A 179 -5.20 13.25 -25.61
CA GLN A 179 -5.73 14.42 -24.91
C GLN A 179 -6.37 14.02 -23.58
N ALA A 180 -6.38 14.98 -22.66
CA ALA A 180 -7.16 14.87 -21.43
C ALA A 180 -8.25 15.95 -21.43
N TYR A 181 -9.34 15.65 -20.74
CA TYR A 181 -10.47 16.56 -20.61
C TYR A 181 -10.68 16.88 -19.14
N LEU A 182 -10.76 18.15 -18.85
CA LEU A 182 -11.12 18.66 -17.52
C LEU A 182 -12.62 18.96 -17.55
N VAL A 183 -13.38 18.37 -16.65
CA VAL A 183 -14.82 18.57 -16.51
C VAL A 183 -15.08 19.30 -15.19
N THR A 184 -15.91 20.35 -15.26
CA THR A 184 -16.34 21.12 -14.09
C THR A 184 -17.73 21.69 -14.34
N SER A 185 -18.39 22.18 -13.28
CA SER A 185 -19.63 22.95 -13.42
C SER A 185 -19.34 24.41 -13.74
N THR A 186 -20.29 25.09 -14.37
CA THR A 186 -20.28 26.55 -14.41
C THR A 186 -20.49 27.16 -12.99
N PRO A 187 -20.03 28.38 -12.73
CA PRO A 187 -20.25 29.03 -11.41
C PRO A 187 -21.71 29.11 -10.98
N SER A 188 -22.64 29.13 -11.93
CA SER A 188 -24.08 29.04 -11.67
C SER A 188 -24.57 27.65 -11.30
N GLN A 189 -23.72 26.62 -11.40
CA GLN A 189 -24.03 25.19 -11.21
C GLN A 189 -25.18 24.66 -12.12
N THR A 190 -25.49 25.38 -13.19
CA THR A 190 -26.59 25.06 -14.09
C THR A 190 -26.15 24.16 -15.25
N GLU A 191 -24.87 24.23 -15.61
CA GLU A 191 -24.32 23.49 -16.74
C GLU A 191 -22.98 22.86 -16.38
N MET A 192 -22.72 21.70 -16.96
CA MET A 192 -21.40 21.09 -16.95
C MET A 192 -20.65 21.46 -18.23
N VAL A 193 -19.41 21.83 -18.05
CA VAL A 193 -18.50 22.16 -19.15
C VAL A 193 -17.27 21.29 -19.11
N TYR A 194 -16.67 21.06 -20.27
CA TYR A 194 -15.38 20.42 -20.37
C TYR A 194 -14.40 21.28 -21.13
N LEU A 195 -13.14 21.17 -20.76
CA LEU A 195 -12.02 21.83 -21.39
C LEU A 195 -11.03 20.75 -21.87
N THR A 196 -10.57 20.87 -23.08
CA THR A 196 -9.53 19.98 -23.61
C THR A 196 -8.16 20.45 -23.15
N VAL A 197 -7.35 19.53 -22.65
CA VAL A 197 -5.95 19.80 -22.29
C VAL A 197 -5.06 18.97 -23.21
N THR A 198 -4.18 19.65 -23.94
CA THR A 198 -3.23 18.99 -24.83
C THR A 198 -2.11 18.29 -24.03
N PRO A 199 -1.39 17.32 -24.62
CA PRO A 199 -0.23 16.71 -23.99
C PRO A 199 0.93 17.69 -23.70
N THR A 200 0.89 18.89 -24.26
CA THR A 200 1.84 19.99 -23.98
C THR A 200 1.41 20.90 -22.85
N GLY A 201 0.19 20.69 -22.28
CA GLY A 201 -0.34 21.45 -21.17
C GLY A 201 -1.09 22.71 -21.59
N GLU A 202 -1.58 22.78 -22.82
CA GLU A 202 -2.38 23.91 -23.29
C GLU A 202 -3.86 23.67 -23.02
N LEU A 203 -4.53 24.62 -22.41
CA LEU A 203 -5.95 24.57 -22.09
C LEU A 203 -6.76 25.23 -23.22
N GLN A 204 -7.70 24.49 -23.79
CA GLN A 204 -8.61 25.03 -24.81
C GLN A 204 -9.84 25.66 -24.17
N LYS A 205 -10.64 26.36 -25.00
CA LYS A 205 -11.88 27.01 -24.55
C LYS A 205 -12.88 25.98 -24.02
N PRO A 206 -13.64 26.34 -22.95
CA PRO A 206 -14.68 25.48 -22.41
C PRO A 206 -15.79 25.23 -23.44
N ARG A 207 -16.33 24.02 -23.42
CA ARG A 207 -17.47 23.59 -24.23
C ARG A 207 -18.54 22.99 -23.30
N PRO A 208 -19.82 23.24 -23.51
CA PRO A 208 -20.87 22.57 -22.77
C PRO A 208 -20.89 21.08 -23.10
N ILE A 209 -21.15 20.24 -22.11
CA ILE A 209 -21.43 18.83 -22.32
C ILE A 209 -22.89 18.69 -22.74
N VAL A 210 -23.21 17.70 -23.55
CA VAL A 210 -24.59 17.40 -23.95
C VAL A 210 -25.46 17.23 -22.71
N GLU A 211 -26.51 18.00 -22.56
CA GLU A 211 -27.36 18.11 -21.37
C GLU A 211 -27.79 16.76 -20.80
N LYS A 212 -28.20 15.82 -21.66
CA LYS A 212 -28.62 14.46 -21.25
C LYS A 212 -27.49 13.63 -20.60
N ALA A 213 -26.26 13.93 -20.93
CA ALA A 213 -25.10 13.23 -20.40
C ALA A 213 -24.58 13.85 -19.08
N ALA A 214 -24.77 15.14 -18.86
CA ALA A 214 -24.19 15.89 -17.76
C ALA A 214 -24.54 15.32 -16.36
N GLY A 215 -25.82 15.07 -16.12
CA GLY A 215 -26.28 14.54 -14.83
C GLY A 215 -25.78 13.12 -14.52
N LEU A 216 -25.63 12.30 -15.53
CA LEU A 216 -25.14 10.92 -15.42
C LEU A 216 -23.62 10.87 -15.25
N MET A 217 -22.90 11.76 -15.88
CA MET A 217 -21.44 11.89 -15.73
C MET A 217 -21.02 12.18 -14.29
N LEU A 218 -21.73 12.98 -13.53
CA LEU A 218 -21.39 13.27 -12.13
C LEU A 218 -21.35 12.02 -11.26
N VAL A 219 -22.23 11.07 -11.51
CA VAL A 219 -22.25 9.80 -10.78
C VAL A 219 -21.06 8.92 -11.20
N HIS A 220 -20.78 8.84 -12.50
CA HIS A 220 -19.71 8.01 -13.03
C HIS A 220 -18.31 8.55 -12.75
N LEU A 221 -18.14 9.87 -12.68
CA LEU A 221 -16.83 10.46 -12.40
C LEU A 221 -16.39 10.31 -10.94
N ARG A 222 -17.30 10.04 -10.03
CA ARG A 222 -16.97 9.65 -8.64
C ARG A 222 -16.43 8.23 -8.54
N GLU A 223 -16.85 7.37 -9.48
CA GLU A 223 -16.31 6.05 -9.73
C GLU A 223 -15.39 6.13 -10.95
N ARG A 224 -14.53 5.22 -11.21
CA ARG A 224 -13.68 5.24 -12.43
C ARG A 224 -14.59 5.21 -13.69
N PRO A 225 -14.46 6.16 -14.63
CA PRO A 225 -15.30 6.18 -15.82
C PRO A 225 -15.12 4.90 -16.63
N SER A 226 -16.24 4.37 -17.12
CA SER A 226 -16.26 3.19 -17.98
C SER A 226 -16.12 3.62 -19.44
N TRP A 227 -15.05 3.17 -20.08
CA TRP A 227 -14.81 3.45 -21.50
C TRP A 227 -15.36 2.33 -22.38
N PHE A 228 -15.85 2.71 -23.57
CA PHE A 228 -16.26 1.76 -24.60
C PHE A 228 -15.03 1.05 -25.19
N GLU A 229 -15.22 -0.05 -25.91
CA GLU A 229 -14.12 -0.89 -26.45
C GLU A 229 -13.11 -0.15 -27.32
N ASP A 230 -13.51 0.95 -27.96
CA ASP A 230 -12.64 1.82 -28.75
C ASP A 230 -11.68 2.68 -27.90
N GLY A 231 -11.93 2.77 -26.60
CA GLY A 231 -11.14 3.59 -25.66
C GLY A 231 -11.27 5.11 -25.89
N LEU A 232 -12.26 5.55 -26.66
CA LEU A 232 -12.51 6.96 -27.01
C LEU A 232 -13.83 7.47 -26.44
N GLN A 233 -14.82 6.60 -26.31
CA GLN A 233 -16.17 6.95 -25.90
C GLN A 233 -16.42 6.51 -24.46
N LEU A 234 -17.06 7.39 -23.69
CA LEU A 234 -17.49 7.12 -22.32
C LEU A 234 -18.88 6.46 -22.36
N VAL A 235 -19.03 5.34 -21.66
CA VAL A 235 -20.29 4.63 -21.50
C VAL A 235 -21.05 5.24 -20.33
N LEU A 236 -22.20 5.84 -20.60
CA LEU A 236 -23.07 6.44 -19.61
C LEU A 236 -24.39 5.66 -19.54
N PRO A 237 -24.85 5.22 -18.36
CA PRO A 237 -26.17 4.67 -18.21
C PRO A 237 -27.22 5.78 -18.43
N HIS A 238 -28.28 5.49 -19.16
CA HIS A 238 -29.33 6.43 -19.49
C HIS A 238 -30.70 5.82 -19.19
N LEU A 239 -31.51 6.53 -18.45
CA LEU A 239 -32.90 6.15 -18.21
C LEU A 239 -33.74 6.54 -19.43
N VAL A 240 -34.29 5.55 -20.13
CA VAL A 240 -35.27 5.78 -21.18
C VAL A 240 -36.61 6.07 -20.51
N LEU A 241 -37.05 7.32 -20.55
CA LEU A 241 -38.40 7.67 -20.17
C LEU A 241 -39.35 7.17 -21.28
N PRO A 242 -40.48 6.49 -20.95
CA PRO A 242 -41.47 6.11 -21.94
C PRO A 242 -41.98 7.36 -22.67
N GLU A 243 -42.15 7.26 -23.97
CA GLU A 243 -42.57 8.37 -24.86
C GLU A 243 -43.96 8.99 -24.51
N HIS A 244 -44.72 8.34 -23.66
CA HIS A 244 -46.01 8.83 -23.16
C HIS A 244 -45.96 8.93 -21.64
N GLY A 245 -45.95 10.16 -21.13
CA GLY A 245 -45.75 10.62 -19.77
C GLY A 245 -46.69 10.14 -18.68
N GLU A 246 -46.99 8.84 -18.61
CA GLU A 246 -47.65 8.25 -17.46
C GLU A 246 -46.63 7.40 -16.67
N LEU A 247 -46.21 7.95 -15.55
CA LEU A 247 -45.58 7.18 -14.47
C LEU A 247 -46.63 6.18 -13.93
N SER A 248 -46.64 4.99 -14.48
CA SER A 248 -47.42 3.88 -13.92
C SER A 248 -46.84 3.54 -12.55
N THR A 249 -47.62 3.80 -11.51
CA THR A 249 -47.30 3.48 -10.10
C THR A 249 -47.57 2.00 -9.76
N GLU A 250 -47.86 1.14 -10.72
CA GLU A 250 -48.01 -0.29 -10.47
C GLU A 250 -46.72 -1.07 -10.59
N PRO A 251 -46.42 -1.95 -9.60
CA PRO A 251 -45.25 -2.82 -9.66
C PRO A 251 -45.45 -3.88 -10.75
N SER A 252 -44.93 -3.64 -11.97
CA SER A 252 -45.01 -4.63 -13.03
C SER A 252 -44.05 -5.78 -12.78
N THR A 253 -44.60 -6.97 -12.91
CA THR A 253 -43.98 -8.30 -12.86
C THR A 253 -42.64 -8.42 -13.59
N ARG A 254 -41.73 -9.13 -12.92
CA ARG A 254 -40.37 -9.53 -13.32
C ARG A 254 -40.18 -9.92 -14.79
N GLY A 255 -39.99 -8.99 -15.66
CA GLY A 255 -39.75 -9.32 -17.09
C GLY A 255 -39.29 -8.15 -17.93
N SER A 256 -39.43 -6.91 -17.45
CA SER A 256 -39.25 -5.72 -18.28
C SER A 256 -38.18 -4.72 -17.76
N GLU A 257 -37.45 -5.03 -16.71
CA GLU A 257 -36.44 -4.09 -16.17
C GLU A 257 -35.17 -3.97 -17.04
N GLU A 258 -34.83 -5.01 -17.78
CA GLU A 258 -33.67 -4.97 -18.71
C GLU A 258 -33.90 -4.08 -19.95
N GLU A 259 -35.16 -3.80 -20.32
CA GLU A 259 -35.47 -2.91 -21.46
C GLU A 259 -35.50 -1.42 -21.11
N ARG A 260 -35.48 -1.06 -19.81
CA ARG A 260 -35.62 0.33 -19.37
C ARG A 260 -34.30 1.09 -19.26
N ILE A 261 -33.14 0.43 -19.26
CA ILE A 261 -31.84 1.06 -19.19
C ILE A 261 -31.18 0.99 -20.55
N ALA A 262 -31.11 2.11 -21.23
CA ALA A 262 -30.26 2.29 -22.40
C ALA A 262 -28.94 2.90 -21.95
N TYR A 263 -27.92 2.69 -22.73
CA TYR A 263 -26.64 3.36 -22.53
C TYR A 263 -26.45 4.45 -23.55
N MET A 264 -25.72 5.48 -23.19
CA MET A 264 -25.27 6.53 -24.06
C MET A 264 -23.77 6.43 -24.21
N LEU A 265 -23.27 6.47 -25.42
CA LEU A 265 -21.86 6.68 -25.72
C LEU A 265 -21.66 8.18 -25.96
N TRP A 266 -20.75 8.77 -25.19
CA TRP A 266 -20.36 10.16 -25.36
C TRP A 266 -18.88 10.26 -25.69
N ASN A 267 -18.59 10.91 -26.82
CA ASN A 267 -17.22 11.14 -27.25
C ASN A 267 -16.77 12.55 -26.82
N PRO A 268 -15.86 12.72 -25.85
CA PRO A 268 -15.43 14.03 -25.42
C PRO A 268 -14.65 14.81 -26.48
N ARG A 269 -14.09 14.15 -27.50
CA ARG A 269 -13.35 14.82 -28.57
C ARG A 269 -14.27 15.53 -29.54
N THR A 270 -15.38 14.89 -29.95
CA THR A 270 -16.36 15.45 -30.89
C THR A 270 -17.52 16.11 -30.18
N ASN A 271 -17.73 15.82 -28.90
CA ASN A 271 -18.91 16.18 -28.11
C ASN A 271 -20.20 15.57 -28.66
N GLU A 272 -20.13 14.42 -29.30
CA GLU A 272 -21.27 13.70 -29.81
C GLU A 272 -21.70 12.61 -28.85
N ALA A 273 -23.01 12.47 -28.67
CA ALA A 273 -23.60 11.42 -27.88
C ALA A 273 -24.57 10.60 -28.73
N SER A 274 -24.51 9.28 -28.59
CA SER A 274 -25.38 8.33 -29.28
C SER A 274 -25.92 7.28 -28.35
N ALA A 275 -27.19 6.87 -28.52
CA ALA A 275 -27.75 5.76 -27.74
C ALA A 275 -27.21 4.42 -28.25
N ILE A 276 -26.94 3.51 -27.31
CA ILE A 276 -26.50 2.14 -27.59
C ILE A 276 -27.35 1.15 -26.79
N ARG A 277 -27.66 0.00 -27.35
CA ARG A 277 -28.40 -1.06 -26.64
C ARG A 277 -27.50 -1.76 -25.64
N SER A 278 -28.06 -2.16 -24.50
CA SER A 278 -27.30 -2.84 -23.42
C SER A 278 -26.49 -4.04 -23.93
N ARG A 279 -27.05 -4.85 -24.83
CA ARG A 279 -26.36 -6.01 -25.42
C ARG A 279 -25.17 -5.67 -26.32
N GLU A 280 -25.09 -4.45 -26.80
CA GLU A 280 -24.04 -3.95 -27.69
C GLU A 280 -22.90 -3.26 -26.93
N VAL A 281 -23.10 -2.99 -25.64
CA VAL A 281 -22.07 -2.37 -24.78
C VAL A 281 -20.88 -3.31 -24.62
N ARG A 282 -19.70 -2.80 -24.94
CA ARG A 282 -18.41 -3.47 -24.74
C ARG A 282 -17.50 -2.51 -24.01
N PHE A 283 -16.91 -2.99 -22.92
CA PHE A 283 -16.01 -2.15 -22.13
C PHE A 283 -14.57 -2.31 -22.61
N TYR A 284 -13.86 -1.20 -22.60
CA TYR A 284 -12.43 -1.18 -22.88
C TYR A 284 -11.67 -2.07 -21.88
N LYS A 285 -10.88 -2.96 -22.44
CA LYS A 285 -9.97 -3.81 -21.64
C LYS A 285 -8.57 -3.29 -21.80
N SER A 286 -8.01 -2.75 -20.74
CA SER A 286 -6.58 -2.40 -20.73
C SER A 286 -5.75 -3.66 -20.98
N ALA A 287 -4.81 -3.58 -21.92
CA ALA A 287 -3.84 -4.66 -22.16
C ALA A 287 -2.95 -4.92 -20.94
N SER A 288 -2.89 -3.97 -20.01
CA SER A 288 -2.11 -4.04 -18.78
C SER A 288 -2.94 -4.41 -17.55
N ALA A 289 -4.17 -4.92 -17.72
CA ALA A 289 -4.95 -5.39 -16.57
C ALA A 289 -4.21 -6.54 -15.90
N THR A 290 -3.64 -6.26 -14.72
CA THR A 290 -2.99 -7.27 -13.89
C THR A 290 -4.03 -8.13 -13.18
N ALA A 291 -3.71 -9.40 -12.96
CA ALA A 291 -4.50 -10.28 -12.10
C ALA A 291 -4.28 -9.99 -10.60
N LEU A 292 -3.30 -9.12 -10.29
CA LEU A 292 -2.97 -8.76 -8.91
C LEU A 292 -3.81 -7.57 -8.43
N ASP A 293 -4.32 -7.68 -7.24
CA ASP A 293 -5.12 -6.65 -6.58
C ASP A 293 -4.61 -6.41 -5.14
N THR A 294 -4.89 -5.25 -4.57
CA THR A 294 -4.58 -4.93 -3.18
C THR A 294 -5.85 -4.68 -2.40
N ARG A 295 -5.92 -5.26 -1.21
CA ARG A 295 -7.02 -5.02 -0.29
C ARG A 295 -6.47 -4.64 1.08
N THR A 296 -6.99 -3.54 1.60
CA THR A 296 -6.67 -3.08 2.95
C THR A 296 -7.84 -3.41 3.87
N ALA A 297 -7.56 -4.22 4.89
CA ALA A 297 -8.53 -4.56 5.92
C ALA A 297 -8.10 -3.94 7.26
N ARG A 298 -9.06 -3.37 7.99
CA ARG A 298 -8.84 -2.91 9.35
C ARG A 298 -9.01 -4.08 10.32
N HIS A 299 -8.05 -4.23 11.20
CA HIS A 299 -8.10 -5.20 12.29
C HIS A 299 -8.06 -4.45 13.62
N ALA A 300 -9.00 -4.77 14.50
CA ALA A 300 -8.94 -4.32 15.88
C ALA A 300 -7.86 -5.13 16.61
N LEU A 301 -6.79 -4.47 17.02
CA LEU A 301 -5.85 -5.05 17.99
C LEU A 301 -6.40 -4.74 19.39
N HIS A 302 -6.84 -5.77 20.10
CA HIS A 302 -7.23 -5.66 21.50
C HIS A 302 -5.96 -5.64 22.37
N TYR A 303 -5.43 -4.45 22.63
CA TYR A 303 -4.61 -4.24 23.82
C TYR A 303 -5.55 -4.03 25.02
N ALA A 304 -5.18 -4.54 26.19
CA ALA A 304 -6.04 -4.72 27.34
C ALA A 304 -6.89 -3.48 27.79
N ASP A 305 -6.49 -2.25 27.42
CA ASP A 305 -7.18 -1.03 27.83
C ASP A 305 -7.41 0.00 26.71
N ASN A 306 -7.03 -0.30 25.46
CA ASN A 306 -7.24 0.64 24.35
C ASN A 306 -7.25 -0.10 23.00
N PRO A 307 -8.42 -0.28 22.36
CA PRO A 307 -8.49 -0.89 21.04
C PRO A 307 -7.86 0.05 20.00
N ALA A 308 -6.66 -0.28 19.55
CA ALA A 308 -6.04 0.38 18.41
C ALA A 308 -6.48 -0.32 17.12
N GLU A 309 -7.13 0.39 16.21
CA GLU A 309 -7.38 -0.11 14.86
C GLU A 309 -6.10 -0.01 14.04
N THR A 310 -5.56 -1.14 13.63
CA THR A 310 -4.50 -1.21 12.63
C THR A 310 -5.08 -1.68 11.31
N ALA A 311 -4.59 -1.12 10.21
CA ALA A 311 -4.94 -1.57 8.88
C ALA A 311 -3.79 -2.44 8.34
N ALA A 312 -4.12 -3.57 7.72
CA ALA A 312 -3.16 -4.41 7.03
C ALA A 312 -3.46 -4.44 5.53
N THR A 313 -2.43 -4.38 4.72
CA THR A 313 -2.55 -4.48 3.27
C THR A 313 -2.09 -5.85 2.79
N TRP A 314 -2.92 -6.46 1.97
CA TRP A 314 -2.74 -7.75 1.36
C TRP A 314 -2.67 -7.62 -0.16
N LEU A 315 -1.80 -8.40 -0.79
CA LEU A 315 -1.76 -8.59 -2.24
C LEU A 315 -2.48 -9.89 -2.58
N TYR A 316 -3.42 -9.82 -3.52
CA TYR A 316 -4.26 -10.94 -3.95
C TYR A 316 -3.98 -11.35 -5.39
N GLU A 317 -4.03 -12.65 -5.64
CA GLU A 317 -4.21 -13.25 -6.96
C GLU A 317 -5.38 -14.24 -6.86
N GLY A 318 -6.56 -13.82 -7.31
CA GLY A 318 -7.79 -14.59 -7.08
C GLY A 318 -8.08 -14.76 -5.59
N ASP A 319 -8.17 -16.01 -5.11
CA ASP A 319 -8.46 -16.34 -3.71
C ASP A 319 -7.21 -16.41 -2.81
N ARG A 320 -6.04 -16.20 -3.37
CA ARG A 320 -4.78 -16.27 -2.63
C ARG A 320 -4.33 -14.89 -2.21
N ALA A 321 -3.84 -14.80 -0.99
CA ALA A 321 -3.41 -13.56 -0.40
C ALA A 321 -2.04 -13.68 0.27
N VAL A 322 -1.28 -12.59 0.21
CA VAL A 322 -0.01 -12.44 0.92
C VAL A 322 0.01 -11.10 1.63
N LEU A 323 0.43 -11.08 2.89
CA LEU A 323 0.57 -9.87 3.66
C LEU A 323 1.71 -9.01 3.11
N VAL A 324 1.40 -7.80 2.69
CA VAL A 324 2.39 -6.80 2.24
C VAL A 324 2.95 -6.01 3.42
N ALA A 325 2.06 -5.53 4.27
CA ALA A 325 2.41 -4.77 5.46
C ALA A 325 1.30 -4.85 6.51
N SER A 326 1.68 -4.97 7.78
CA SER A 326 0.77 -5.12 8.93
C SER A 326 0.21 -3.78 9.44
N ASP A 327 0.83 -2.67 9.10
CA ASP A 327 0.38 -1.31 9.44
C ASP A 327 0.38 -0.47 8.17
N SER A 328 -0.63 -0.69 7.32
CA SER A 328 -0.72 -0.08 5.99
C SER A 328 -2.15 0.37 5.69
N ALA A 329 -2.29 1.64 5.37
CA ALA A 329 -3.58 2.28 5.09
C ALA A 329 -3.85 2.48 3.59
N LEU A 330 -2.83 2.36 2.74
CA LEU A 330 -2.91 2.66 1.31
C LEU A 330 -1.91 1.79 0.56
N ALA A 331 -2.32 1.18 -0.54
CA ALA A 331 -1.42 0.44 -1.43
C ALA A 331 -1.97 0.41 -2.85
N GLU A 332 -1.07 0.56 -3.83
CA GLU A 332 -1.39 0.54 -5.24
C GLU A 332 -0.39 -0.32 -6.01
N VAL A 333 -0.91 -1.28 -6.78
CA VAL A 333 -0.11 -2.11 -7.69
C VAL A 333 0.12 -1.34 -8.98
N ALA A 334 1.35 -1.41 -9.52
CA ALA A 334 1.65 -0.87 -10.84
C ALA A 334 0.80 -1.56 -11.92
N PRO A 335 0.44 -0.85 -13.00
CA PRO A 335 -0.43 -1.41 -14.06
C PRO A 335 0.06 -2.72 -14.66
N GLN A 336 1.38 -2.96 -14.69
CA GLN A 336 2.00 -4.19 -15.17
C GLN A 336 1.98 -5.34 -14.17
N GLY A 337 1.56 -5.08 -12.93
CA GLY A 337 1.55 -6.07 -11.85
C GLY A 337 2.93 -6.47 -11.33
N ASP A 338 3.97 -5.70 -11.64
CA ASP A 338 5.38 -6.00 -11.35
C ASP A 338 5.98 -5.14 -10.24
N ALA A 339 5.16 -4.30 -9.61
CA ALA A 339 5.56 -3.45 -8.49
C ALA A 339 4.37 -3.03 -7.62
N ILE A 340 4.65 -2.65 -6.39
CA ILE A 340 3.68 -2.11 -5.45
C ILE A 340 4.29 -0.92 -4.71
N LEU A 341 3.51 0.15 -4.60
CA LEU A 341 3.73 1.25 -3.68
C LEU A 341 2.71 1.16 -2.55
N TYR A 342 3.14 1.31 -1.32
CA TYR A 342 2.25 1.22 -0.17
C TYR A 342 2.72 2.09 0.98
N MET A 343 1.79 2.41 1.87
CA MET A 343 2.08 3.11 3.10
C MET A 343 2.14 2.14 4.27
N ALA A 344 3.23 2.22 5.03
CA ALA A 344 3.36 1.51 6.30
C ALA A 344 4.09 2.40 7.31
N HIS A 345 3.72 2.32 8.58
CA HIS A 345 4.34 3.13 9.65
C HIS A 345 4.39 4.63 9.32
N GLY A 346 3.37 5.11 8.60
CA GLY A 346 3.25 6.50 8.19
C GLY A 346 4.12 6.93 7.00
N ALA A 347 5.00 6.10 6.47
CA ALA A 347 5.86 6.40 5.33
C ALA A 347 5.47 5.59 4.08
N ALA A 348 5.87 6.05 2.89
CA ALA A 348 5.67 5.33 1.65
C ALA A 348 6.86 4.44 1.34
N PHE A 349 6.56 3.21 0.91
CA PHE A 349 7.52 2.18 0.54
C PHE A 349 7.21 1.62 -0.84
N TYR A 350 8.25 1.14 -1.51
CA TYR A 350 8.20 0.46 -2.78
C TYR A 350 8.73 -0.97 -2.66
N ARG A 351 8.10 -1.91 -3.40
CA ARG A 351 8.61 -3.27 -3.62
C ARG A 351 8.43 -3.65 -5.08
N GLU A 352 9.36 -4.40 -5.63
CA GLU A 352 9.15 -5.10 -6.89
C GLU A 352 8.41 -6.41 -6.65
N ILE A 353 7.55 -6.75 -7.60
CA ILE A 353 6.87 -8.04 -7.68
C ILE A 353 7.53 -8.80 -8.82
N ARG A 354 8.38 -9.76 -8.48
CA ARG A 354 9.12 -10.56 -9.47
C ARG A 354 8.42 -11.87 -9.73
N HIS A 355 8.17 -12.13 -10.98
CA HIS A 355 7.67 -13.42 -11.41
C HIS A 355 8.80 -14.46 -11.36
N THR A 356 8.53 -15.66 -10.84
CA THR A 356 9.54 -16.72 -10.72
C THR A 356 8.91 -18.08 -10.90
N SER A 357 9.74 -19.12 -11.17
CA SER A 357 9.27 -20.49 -11.30
C SER A 357 8.82 -21.06 -9.95
N ALA A 358 7.91 -22.03 -9.99
CA ALA A 358 7.44 -22.72 -8.80
C ALA A 358 8.56 -23.39 -8.01
N ASP A 359 9.59 -23.92 -8.70
CA ASP A 359 10.71 -24.58 -8.03
C ASP A 359 11.61 -23.58 -7.30
N THR A 360 11.90 -22.43 -7.92
CA THR A 360 12.63 -21.35 -7.27
C THR A 360 11.87 -20.84 -6.04
N MET A 361 10.55 -20.75 -6.14
CA MET A 361 9.70 -20.34 -5.02
C MET A 361 9.76 -21.32 -3.86
N ARG A 362 9.66 -22.62 -4.13
CA ARG A 362 9.79 -23.66 -3.09
C ARG A 362 11.15 -23.57 -2.39
N ALA A 363 12.23 -23.43 -3.17
CA ALA A 363 13.57 -23.28 -2.60
C ALA A 363 13.71 -22.04 -1.69
N ILE A 364 13.08 -20.93 -2.06
CA ILE A 364 13.06 -19.69 -1.24
C ILE A 364 12.22 -19.90 0.02
N GLN A 365 11.04 -20.52 -0.11
CA GLN A 365 10.18 -20.83 1.04
C GLN A 365 10.89 -21.73 2.03
N ASP A 366 11.47 -22.83 1.55
CA ASP A 366 12.22 -23.81 2.37
C ASP A 366 13.38 -23.12 3.09
N ARG A 367 14.05 -22.17 2.43
CA ARG A 367 15.13 -21.39 3.04
C ARG A 367 14.61 -20.44 4.11
N ALA A 368 13.56 -19.68 3.82
CA ALA A 368 12.95 -18.74 4.76
C ALA A 368 12.40 -19.46 6.00
N GLU A 369 11.79 -20.63 5.78
CA GLU A 369 11.29 -21.47 6.85
C GLU A 369 12.42 -22.01 7.74
N ARG A 370 13.50 -22.53 7.15
CA ARG A 370 14.71 -22.93 7.88
C ARG A 370 15.29 -21.80 8.73
N GLU A 371 15.41 -20.62 8.16
CA GLU A 371 15.94 -19.44 8.90
C GLU A 371 15.02 -19.01 10.05
N ARG A 372 13.69 -19.13 9.87
CA ARG A 372 12.72 -18.91 10.94
C ARG A 372 12.98 -19.88 12.10
N TYR A 373 13.07 -21.17 11.82
CA TYR A 373 13.28 -22.17 12.86
C TYR A 373 14.70 -22.11 13.48
N MET A 374 15.71 -21.70 12.71
CA MET A 374 17.01 -21.39 13.28
C MET A 374 16.94 -20.23 14.29
N ARG A 375 16.14 -19.20 14.02
CA ARG A 375 15.92 -18.10 14.99
C ARG A 375 15.19 -18.60 16.24
N GLN A 376 14.18 -19.44 16.11
CA GLN A 376 13.49 -20.05 17.26
C GLN A 376 14.46 -20.92 18.09
N ALA A 377 15.24 -21.76 17.45
CA ALA A 377 16.23 -22.58 18.13
C ALA A 377 17.31 -21.75 18.85
N ASN A 378 17.74 -20.61 18.26
CA ASN A 378 18.64 -19.67 18.94
C ASN A 378 18.01 -19.04 20.20
N GLN A 379 16.71 -18.79 20.22
CA GLN A 379 16.02 -18.31 21.42
C GLN A 379 16.01 -19.40 22.50
N ILE A 380 15.71 -20.65 22.12
CA ILE A 380 15.75 -21.78 23.04
C ILE A 380 17.19 -21.99 23.57
N ALA A 381 18.20 -21.93 22.71
CA ALA A 381 19.60 -22.06 23.09
C ALA A 381 19.99 -20.99 24.15
N LYS A 382 19.60 -19.74 23.91
CA LYS A 382 19.82 -18.65 24.88
C LYS A 382 19.10 -18.91 26.21
N ALA A 383 17.86 -19.38 26.19
CA ALA A 383 17.09 -19.71 27.38
C ALA A 383 17.76 -20.83 28.18
N ILE A 384 18.27 -21.87 27.50
CA ILE A 384 19.03 -22.96 28.16
C ILE A 384 20.29 -22.45 28.84
N LEU A 385 21.06 -21.58 28.17
CA LEU A 385 22.26 -20.97 28.76
C LEU A 385 21.93 -20.04 29.93
N MET A 386 20.87 -19.25 29.82
CA MET A 386 20.40 -18.39 30.92
C MET A 386 19.96 -19.23 32.12
N TYR A 387 19.23 -20.30 31.90
CA TYR A 387 18.90 -21.27 32.93
C TYR A 387 20.17 -21.81 33.64
N ALA A 388 21.15 -22.25 32.82
CA ALA A 388 22.39 -22.78 33.36
C ALA A 388 23.16 -21.74 34.23
N ILE A 389 23.15 -20.46 33.81
CA ILE A 389 23.76 -19.37 34.61
C ILE A 389 23.06 -19.24 35.97
N ASP A 390 21.73 -19.32 36.02
CA ASP A 390 20.95 -19.16 37.25
C ASP A 390 21.01 -20.40 38.15
N TYR A 391 21.41 -21.57 37.64
CA TYR A 391 21.45 -22.85 38.35
C TYR A 391 22.87 -23.47 38.37
N ASP A 392 23.86 -22.65 38.77
CA ASP A 392 25.24 -23.09 39.02
C ASP A 392 25.89 -23.88 37.86
N GLU A 393 25.71 -23.39 36.65
CA GLU A 393 26.21 -23.97 35.41
C GLU A 393 25.64 -25.38 35.11
N MET A 394 24.47 -25.71 35.65
CA MET A 394 23.78 -26.97 35.40
C MET A 394 22.79 -26.84 34.26
N PHE A 395 22.82 -27.70 33.28
CA PHE A 395 21.76 -27.79 32.28
C PHE A 395 20.44 -28.25 32.91
N PRO A 396 19.27 -27.90 32.34
CA PRO A 396 17.97 -28.34 32.84
C PRO A 396 17.92 -29.88 33.02
N PRO A 397 17.32 -30.38 34.13
CA PRO A 397 17.08 -31.81 34.30
C PRO A 397 16.02 -32.29 33.33
N ASN A 398 16.19 -33.50 32.78
CA ASN A 398 15.28 -34.07 31.78
C ASN A 398 14.10 -34.81 32.43
N PHE A 399 13.03 -34.10 32.71
CA PHE A 399 11.73 -34.68 33.14
C PHE A 399 10.76 -34.85 31.95
N GLY A 400 11.26 -34.87 30.71
CA GLY A 400 10.51 -34.86 29.48
C GLY A 400 10.55 -33.51 28.77
N ASP A 401 10.44 -33.52 27.45
CA ASP A 401 10.61 -32.36 26.57
C ASP A 401 9.72 -31.17 26.95
N GLU A 402 8.44 -31.43 27.28
CA GLU A 402 7.48 -30.40 27.69
C GLU A 402 7.82 -29.81 29.06
N SER A 403 8.34 -30.65 29.99
CA SER A 403 8.75 -30.16 31.31
C SER A 403 9.98 -29.28 31.23
N VAL A 404 10.94 -29.62 30.36
CA VAL A 404 12.10 -28.77 30.08
C VAL A 404 11.66 -27.46 29.44
N ALA A 405 10.73 -27.49 28.49
CA ALA A 405 10.18 -26.28 27.90
C ALA A 405 9.54 -25.37 28.97
N GLN A 406 8.82 -25.92 29.95
CA GLN A 406 8.26 -25.15 31.06
C GLN A 406 9.34 -24.51 31.96
N LEU A 407 10.44 -25.22 32.23
CA LEU A 407 11.58 -24.68 32.98
C LEU A 407 12.25 -23.49 32.25
N LEU A 408 12.22 -23.47 30.93
CA LEU A 408 12.81 -22.43 30.10
C LEU A 408 11.88 -21.22 29.88
N MET A 409 10.59 -21.32 30.20
CA MET A 409 9.60 -20.25 30.01
C MET A 409 9.99 -18.90 30.62
N PRO A 410 10.57 -18.83 31.85
CA PRO A 410 10.97 -17.54 32.43
C PRO A 410 12.02 -16.76 31.61
N TYR A 411 12.74 -17.46 30.73
CA TYR A 411 13.81 -16.90 29.89
C TYR A 411 13.36 -16.60 28.46
N LEU A 412 12.11 -16.88 28.13
CA LEU A 412 11.55 -16.73 26.78
C LEU A 412 10.46 -15.66 26.75
N GLN A 413 10.40 -14.91 25.64
CA GLN A 413 9.34 -13.94 25.40
C GLN A 413 8.11 -14.55 24.72
N ASP A 414 8.30 -15.68 24.02
CA ASP A 414 7.27 -16.36 23.24
C ASP A 414 7.32 -17.88 23.50
N ILE A 415 6.19 -18.42 23.94
CA ILE A 415 6.03 -19.86 24.21
C ILE A 415 6.06 -20.69 22.92
N ASN A 416 5.62 -20.10 21.79
CA ASN A 416 5.49 -20.84 20.53
C ASN A 416 6.85 -21.19 19.88
N VAL A 417 7.97 -20.75 20.51
CA VAL A 417 9.33 -21.11 20.01
C VAL A 417 9.61 -22.61 20.01
N PHE A 418 8.86 -23.39 20.79
CA PHE A 418 8.96 -24.84 20.84
C PHE A 418 8.11 -25.56 19.79
N GLU A 419 7.33 -24.82 19.00
CA GLU A 419 6.40 -25.37 18.05
C GLU A 419 6.89 -25.25 16.60
N VAL A 420 6.55 -26.26 15.81
CA VAL A 420 6.71 -26.30 14.35
C VAL A 420 5.32 -26.56 13.76
N ASN A 421 4.81 -25.61 12.96
CA ASN A 421 3.47 -25.69 12.36
C ASN A 421 2.33 -25.93 13.37
N GLY A 422 2.45 -25.33 14.59
CA GLY A 422 1.44 -25.45 15.64
C GLY A 422 1.50 -26.76 16.44
N ALA A 423 2.56 -27.57 16.26
CA ALA A 423 2.79 -28.77 17.02
C ALA A 423 4.11 -28.69 17.81
N PHE A 424 4.11 -29.17 19.02
CA PHE A 424 5.32 -29.23 19.86
C PHE A 424 6.41 -30.08 19.18
N ALA A 425 7.57 -29.51 18.92
CA ALA A 425 8.63 -30.11 18.12
C ALA A 425 10.03 -30.09 18.76
N PHE A 426 10.15 -29.52 19.96
CA PHE A 426 11.40 -29.48 20.69
C PHE A 426 11.72 -30.86 21.27
N ARG A 427 12.99 -31.30 21.15
CA ARG A 427 13.53 -32.50 21.74
C ARG A 427 14.77 -32.17 22.54
N TYR A 428 14.77 -32.49 23.82
CA TYR A 428 15.87 -32.23 24.73
C TYR A 428 16.74 -33.48 24.92
N GLN A 429 18.06 -33.32 25.00
CA GLN A 429 19.01 -34.42 25.00
C GLN A 429 19.92 -34.45 26.22
N MET A 430 19.92 -33.42 27.05
CA MET A 430 20.74 -33.35 28.27
C MET A 430 19.94 -33.80 29.50
N ASP A 431 20.61 -34.08 30.61
CA ASP A 431 19.96 -34.45 31.85
C ASP A 431 20.74 -33.89 33.08
N GLY A 432 20.52 -32.61 33.35
CA GLY A 432 21.08 -31.95 34.54
C GLY A 432 22.60 -32.00 34.64
N GLN A 433 23.31 -32.06 33.53
CA GLN A 433 24.78 -32.13 33.56
C GLN A 433 25.41 -30.77 33.85
N TRP A 434 26.46 -30.78 34.62
CA TRP A 434 27.28 -29.58 34.82
C TRP A 434 28.12 -29.29 33.58
N ILE A 435 28.08 -28.03 33.11
CA ILE A 435 28.78 -27.57 31.89
C ILE A 435 30.27 -27.90 31.94
N GLY A 436 30.93 -27.79 33.12
CA GLY A 436 32.35 -28.10 33.29
C GLY A 436 32.74 -29.57 33.05
N ASN A 437 31.77 -30.51 33.05
CA ASN A 437 32.01 -31.91 32.72
C ASN A 437 31.97 -32.23 31.24
N ILE A 438 31.61 -31.27 30.38
CA ILE A 438 31.47 -31.47 28.94
C ILE A 438 32.79 -31.11 28.27
N SER A 439 33.44 -32.12 27.69
CA SER A 439 34.75 -31.98 27.05
C SER A 439 34.75 -31.16 25.77
N ASN A 440 33.64 -31.15 25.06
CA ASN A 440 33.48 -30.43 23.78
C ASN A 440 32.09 -29.82 23.64
N LEU A 441 31.93 -28.56 24.10
CA LEU A 441 30.66 -27.84 24.06
C LEU A 441 30.16 -27.58 22.62
N VAL A 442 31.07 -27.41 21.66
CA VAL A 442 30.74 -27.11 20.25
C VAL A 442 30.14 -28.31 19.52
N GLU A 443 30.44 -29.52 19.95
CA GLU A 443 29.93 -30.76 19.33
C GLU A 443 28.86 -31.45 20.17
N THR A 444 28.69 -31.08 21.42
CA THR A 444 27.69 -31.67 22.29
C THR A 444 26.30 -31.13 21.99
N VAL A 445 25.39 -32.03 21.59
CA VAL A 445 23.99 -31.66 21.30
C VAL A 445 23.20 -31.57 22.59
N VAL A 446 22.56 -30.43 22.81
CA VAL A 446 21.68 -30.18 23.96
C VAL A 446 20.22 -30.50 23.62
N GLY A 447 19.85 -30.26 22.38
CA GLY A 447 18.50 -30.53 21.90
C GLY A 447 18.34 -30.16 20.43
N TYR A 448 17.16 -30.32 19.90
CA TYR A 448 16.84 -29.90 18.54
C TYR A 448 15.35 -29.60 18.37
N LEU A 449 15.03 -28.78 17.34
CA LEU A 449 13.69 -28.64 16.80
C LEU A 449 13.53 -29.58 15.62
N GLU A 450 12.52 -30.44 15.66
CA GLU A 450 12.21 -31.40 14.61
C GLU A 450 11.35 -30.76 13.53
N LEU A 451 11.78 -30.89 12.27
CA LEU A 451 11.06 -30.37 11.09
C LEU A 451 10.80 -31.49 10.09
N PRO A 452 9.83 -31.33 9.17
CA PRO A 452 9.53 -32.37 8.16
C PRO A 452 10.73 -32.80 7.29
N ASN A 453 11.63 -31.83 6.99
CA ASN A 453 12.76 -32.05 6.05
C ASN A 453 14.14 -32.10 6.73
N GLY A 454 14.19 -32.12 8.07
CA GLY A 454 15.43 -32.06 8.82
C GLY A 454 15.20 -31.60 10.26
N ARG A 455 16.26 -31.14 10.91
CA ARG A 455 16.20 -30.62 12.27
C ARG A 455 17.13 -29.43 12.47
N VAL A 456 16.79 -28.53 13.37
CA VAL A 456 17.71 -27.50 13.84
C VAL A 456 18.31 -27.95 15.17
N VAL A 457 19.58 -28.28 15.16
CA VAL A 457 20.34 -28.81 16.31
C VAL A 457 20.84 -27.64 17.14
N ILE A 458 20.70 -27.74 18.45
CA ILE A 458 21.17 -26.80 19.47
C ILE A 458 22.37 -27.46 20.16
N TYR A 459 23.50 -26.76 20.22
CA TYR A 459 24.72 -27.23 20.86
C TYR A 459 24.95 -26.57 22.22
N ALA A 460 25.80 -27.21 23.02
CA ALA A 460 26.02 -26.79 24.41
C ALA A 460 26.68 -25.42 24.58
N ASP A 461 27.36 -24.91 23.55
CA ASP A 461 27.90 -23.54 23.51
C ASP A 461 26.86 -22.50 23.06
N GLY A 462 25.63 -22.93 22.74
CA GLY A 462 24.53 -22.08 22.33
C GLY A 462 24.45 -21.81 20.82
N HIS A 463 25.36 -22.30 19.99
CA HIS A 463 25.19 -22.20 18.56
C HIS A 463 24.13 -23.17 18.03
N VAL A 464 23.54 -22.88 16.86
CA VAL A 464 22.53 -23.72 16.22
C VAL A 464 22.93 -24.04 14.79
N LYS A 465 22.56 -25.23 14.32
CA LYS A 465 22.89 -25.68 12.96
C LYS A 465 21.74 -26.44 12.31
N TRP A 466 21.44 -26.13 11.07
CA TRP A 466 20.52 -26.93 10.27
C TRP A 466 21.14 -28.28 9.88
N GLN A 467 20.38 -29.33 10.05
CA GLN A 467 20.77 -30.69 9.67
C GLN A 467 19.64 -31.36 8.87
N PRO A 468 19.77 -31.53 7.54
CA PRO A 468 18.75 -32.19 6.75
C PRO A 468 18.67 -33.69 7.08
N TYR A 469 17.48 -34.28 6.95
CA TYR A 469 17.37 -35.74 6.89
C TYR A 469 17.98 -36.23 5.57
N ARG A 470 18.64 -37.34 5.60
CA ARG A 470 19.26 -37.97 4.42
C ARG A 470 18.24 -38.79 3.64
#